data_308b41b05257fb61406ba7742d97da00
#
_entry.id   308b41b05257fb61406ba7742d97da00
#
_cell.length_a   1.000
_cell.length_b   1.000
_cell.length_c   1.000
_cell.angle_alpha   90.00
_cell.angle_beta   90.00
_cell.angle_gamma   90.00
#
_symmetry.space_group_name_H-M   'P 1'
#
loop_
_entity.id
_entity.type
_entity.pdbx_description
1 polymer ?
#
loop_
_entity_poly.entity_id
_entity_poly.type
_entity_poly.pdbx_seq_one_letter_code
_entity_poly.pdbx_strand_id
1 'polypeptide(L)'
;MSSFTPNAIRLQNLLAAPSSTSPAAFPLKSLLFRPTSLSTSTAAACIRVFPLRVSSSHSSVTASSSAMGDVAADSAMDAVQRRLMFEDECILVDENDRVVGHDTKYNCHLMEKIESENLLHRAFSVFLFNSKYELLLQQRSATKVTFPLVWTNTCCSHPLFRDSELIEENALGVRNAAQRKLLDELGITADDVPVDQFIPMGRILYKAPSDGRWGEHELDYILFIVRDVSMLPNPDEVADAKYVNREELKEVLRKADAGEEGVKLSPWFRLVVDNFLFKWWDHVESGTLRQAADMKPIHKLP
;
A
#
# COMPACT_ATOMS: atom_id res chain seq x y z
N MET A 1 -67.45 -22.75 8.56
CA MET A 1 -67.78 -23.47 7.32
C MET A 1 -67.41 -22.57 6.15
N SER A 2 -66.33 -22.90 5.48
CA SER A 2 -65.98 -22.76 4.08
C SER A 2 -64.52 -23.00 3.90
N SER A 3 -64.23 -24.16 3.34
CA SER A 3 -62.95 -24.67 2.93
C SER A 3 -62.51 -24.03 1.61
N PHE A 4 -61.24 -23.65 1.48
CA PHE A 4 -60.57 -23.48 0.19
C PHE A 4 -59.26 -24.25 0.16
N THR A 5 -59.21 -25.16 -0.79
CA THR A 5 -58.07 -26.01 -1.17
C THR A 5 -57.07 -25.25 -2.04
N PRO A 6 -55.75 -25.61 -2.01
CA PRO A 6 -54.76 -24.98 -2.88
C PRO A 6 -54.61 -25.65 -4.22
N ASN A 7 -54.48 -24.84 -5.29
CA ASN A 7 -54.19 -25.25 -6.65
C ASN A 7 -52.68 -25.50 -6.85
N ALA A 8 -52.35 -26.70 -7.30
CA ALA A 8 -51.01 -27.11 -7.74
C ALA A 8 -50.76 -26.66 -9.19
N ILE A 9 -49.68 -25.93 -9.45
CA ILE A 9 -49.18 -25.64 -10.78
C ILE A 9 -47.99 -26.52 -11.10
N ARG A 10 -48.15 -27.30 -12.18
CA ARG A 10 -47.27 -28.29 -12.75
C ARG A 10 -46.06 -27.61 -13.43
N LEU A 11 -44.82 -27.99 -13.03
CA LEU A 11 -43.59 -27.68 -13.77
C LEU A 11 -43.48 -28.61 -15.00
N GLN A 12 -43.31 -28.04 -16.17
CA GLN A 12 -42.84 -28.77 -17.36
C GLN A 12 -41.34 -28.47 -17.56
N ASN A 13 -40.56 -29.55 -17.53
CA ASN A 13 -39.14 -29.57 -17.90
C ASN A 13 -39.00 -29.46 -19.41
N LEU A 14 -38.17 -28.50 -19.86
CA LEU A 14 -37.62 -28.52 -21.24
C LEU A 14 -36.11 -28.67 -21.11
N LEU A 15 -35.63 -29.86 -21.48
CA LEU A 15 -34.22 -30.16 -21.70
C LEU A 15 -33.81 -29.64 -23.08
N ALA A 16 -32.80 -28.78 -23.15
CA ALA A 16 -32.09 -28.47 -24.38
C ALA A 16 -30.61 -28.82 -24.21
N ALA A 17 -30.09 -29.64 -25.12
CA ALA A 17 -28.72 -30.12 -25.16
C ALA A 17 -27.76 -29.07 -25.75
N PRO A 18 -26.45 -29.10 -25.39
CA PRO A 18 -25.47 -28.16 -25.92
C PRO A 18 -24.90 -28.66 -27.26
N SER A 19 -24.85 -27.77 -28.24
CA SER A 19 -24.13 -27.97 -29.50
C SER A 19 -22.65 -27.62 -29.35
N SER A 20 -21.78 -28.56 -29.63
CA SER A 20 -20.34 -28.45 -29.74
C SER A 20 -19.94 -27.76 -31.05
N THR A 21 -19.18 -26.67 -30.98
CA THR A 21 -18.39 -26.15 -32.11
C THR A 21 -16.94 -25.95 -31.66
N SER A 22 -16.03 -26.75 -32.25
CA SER A 22 -14.59 -26.61 -32.16
C SER A 22 -14.10 -25.35 -32.89
N PRO A 23 -13.09 -24.64 -32.38
CA PRO A 23 -12.37 -23.62 -33.14
C PRO A 23 -11.21 -24.21 -33.94
N ALA A 24 -11.12 -23.75 -35.19
CA ALA A 24 -10.11 -24.13 -36.17
C ALA A 24 -8.71 -23.66 -35.77
N ALA A 25 -7.71 -24.52 -36.01
CA ALA A 25 -6.30 -24.26 -35.86
C ALA A 25 -5.77 -23.37 -36.98
N PHE A 26 -5.02 -22.31 -36.61
CA PHE A 26 -4.20 -21.52 -37.54
C PHE A 26 -2.75 -22.00 -37.51
N PRO A 27 -2.02 -22.07 -38.65
CA PRO A 27 -0.66 -22.58 -38.71
C PRO A 27 0.37 -21.53 -38.30
N LEU A 28 1.32 -21.92 -37.45
CA LEU A 28 2.54 -21.18 -37.15
C LEU A 28 3.43 -21.09 -38.38
N LYS A 29 3.76 -19.88 -38.83
CA LYS A 29 4.87 -19.62 -39.75
C LYS A 29 6.15 -19.37 -38.92
N SER A 30 7.09 -20.31 -39.04
CA SER A 30 8.44 -20.19 -38.52
C SER A 30 9.26 -19.18 -39.36
N LEU A 31 9.75 -18.14 -38.71
CA LEU A 31 10.77 -17.23 -39.28
C LEU A 31 12.15 -17.63 -38.77
N LEU A 32 12.94 -18.19 -39.68
CA LEU A 32 14.37 -18.49 -39.50
C LEU A 32 15.15 -17.17 -39.58
N PHE A 33 15.78 -16.77 -38.47
CA PHE A 33 16.81 -15.71 -38.50
C PHE A 33 18.18 -16.31 -38.77
N ARG A 34 18.84 -15.82 -39.83
CA ARG A 34 20.25 -16.06 -40.15
C ARG A 34 21.13 -15.12 -39.33
N PRO A 35 22.29 -15.58 -38.77
CA PRO A 35 23.23 -14.68 -38.13
C PRO A 35 24.16 -14.08 -39.21
N THR A 36 24.27 -12.74 -39.18
CA THR A 36 25.28 -11.99 -39.91
C THR A 36 26.49 -11.77 -39.05
N SER A 37 27.65 -12.18 -39.54
CA SER A 37 28.98 -11.99 -38.96
C SER A 37 29.39 -10.51 -38.99
N LEU A 38 29.83 -9.96 -37.84
CA LEU A 38 30.49 -8.66 -37.78
C LEU A 38 31.99 -8.89 -37.61
N SER A 39 32.74 -8.28 -38.54
CA SER A 39 34.19 -8.21 -38.57
C SER A 39 34.72 -7.27 -37.48
N THR A 40 35.74 -7.73 -36.77
CA THR A 40 36.55 -6.96 -35.83
C THR A 40 37.51 -6.02 -36.56
N SER A 41 37.40 -4.71 -36.25
CA SER A 41 38.41 -3.71 -36.60
C SER A 41 39.04 -3.21 -35.28
N THR A 42 40.31 -3.56 -35.08
CA THR A 42 41.15 -3.07 -33.99
C THR A 42 41.74 -1.70 -34.35
N ALA A 43 41.32 -0.68 -33.61
CA ALA A 43 41.99 0.62 -33.60
C ALA A 43 42.71 0.83 -32.26
N ALA A 44 44.03 0.81 -32.28
CA ALA A 44 44.89 1.08 -31.14
C ALA A 44 44.90 2.60 -30.88
N ALA A 45 44.38 3.05 -29.72
CA ALA A 45 44.54 4.42 -29.26
C ALA A 45 45.66 4.49 -28.21
N CYS A 46 46.71 5.24 -28.55
CA CYS A 46 47.81 5.61 -27.64
C CYS A 46 47.32 6.53 -26.53
N ILE A 47 47.36 6.06 -25.30
CA ILE A 47 47.11 6.90 -24.11
C ILE A 47 48.45 7.49 -23.64
N ARG A 48 48.61 8.81 -23.73
CA ARG A 48 49.69 9.56 -23.09
C ARG A 48 49.41 9.70 -21.59
N VAL A 49 50.26 9.11 -20.78
CA VAL A 49 50.26 9.23 -19.32
C VAL A 49 50.98 10.53 -18.93
N PHE A 50 50.27 11.47 -18.29
CA PHE A 50 50.88 12.59 -17.59
C PHE A 50 50.95 12.27 -16.09
N PRO A 51 52.08 12.55 -15.40
CA PRO A 51 52.14 12.32 -13.97
C PRO A 51 51.43 13.44 -13.22
N LEU A 52 50.40 13.08 -12.46
CA LEU A 52 49.76 13.96 -11.49
C LEU A 52 50.63 14.05 -10.23
N ARG A 53 51.03 15.28 -9.92
CA ARG A 53 51.69 15.64 -8.66
C ARG A 53 50.68 15.52 -7.52
N VAL A 54 50.86 14.60 -6.58
CA VAL A 54 50.09 14.46 -5.38
C VAL A 54 50.56 15.52 -4.37
N SER A 55 49.74 16.55 -4.13
CA SER A 55 49.92 17.42 -2.97
C SER A 55 49.15 16.80 -1.82
N SER A 56 49.86 16.30 -0.81
CA SER A 56 49.30 15.82 0.45
C SER A 56 48.86 17.00 1.30
N SER A 57 47.56 17.35 1.25
CA SER A 57 46.94 18.15 2.29
C SER A 57 46.28 17.18 3.29
N HIS A 58 46.84 17.13 4.51
CA HIS A 58 46.23 16.45 5.65
C HIS A 58 45.00 17.26 6.06
N SER A 59 43.83 16.89 5.54
CA SER A 59 42.55 17.28 6.13
C SER A 59 42.20 16.17 7.12
N SER A 60 42.22 16.49 8.40
CA SER A 60 41.69 15.67 9.46
C SER A 60 40.17 15.53 9.25
N VAL A 61 39.76 14.40 8.65
CA VAL A 61 38.36 14.01 8.59
C VAL A 61 37.93 13.61 9.99
N THR A 62 37.26 14.50 10.69
CA THR A 62 36.46 14.11 11.85
C THR A 62 35.34 13.21 11.31
N ALA A 63 35.54 11.88 11.40
CA ALA A 63 34.49 10.92 11.16
C ALA A 63 33.34 11.24 12.10
N SER A 64 32.22 11.65 11.55
CA SER A 64 31.04 12.05 12.29
C SER A 64 30.53 10.87 13.11
N SER A 65 30.27 11.12 14.41
CA SER A 65 29.66 10.17 15.32
C SER A 65 28.27 9.67 14.92
N SER A 66 27.65 10.28 13.91
CA SER A 66 26.36 9.88 13.32
C SER A 66 26.41 8.52 12.63
N ALA A 67 27.42 8.24 11.80
CA ALA A 67 27.48 6.98 11.06
C ALA A 67 27.60 5.72 11.93
N MET A 68 28.24 5.82 13.11
CA MET A 68 28.31 4.70 14.05
C MET A 68 26.99 4.47 14.81
N GLY A 69 26.20 5.54 15.03
CA GLY A 69 24.88 5.46 15.64
C GLY A 69 23.86 4.77 14.73
N ASP A 70 23.91 5.05 13.43
CA ASP A 70 23.00 4.48 12.44
C ASP A 70 23.20 2.98 12.27
N VAL A 71 24.44 2.50 12.16
CA VAL A 71 24.74 1.05 12.05
C VAL A 71 24.28 0.28 13.29
N ALA A 72 24.41 0.87 14.50
CA ALA A 72 23.95 0.23 15.73
C ALA A 72 22.41 0.18 15.81
N ALA A 73 21.72 1.24 15.39
CA ALA A 73 20.26 1.27 15.35
C ALA A 73 19.68 0.29 14.33
N ASP A 74 20.32 0.16 13.16
CA ASP A 74 19.90 -0.80 12.13
C ASP A 74 20.12 -2.26 12.56
N SER A 75 21.15 -2.53 13.39
CA SER A 75 21.41 -3.87 13.93
C SER A 75 20.41 -4.27 15.03
N ALA A 76 19.74 -3.32 15.66
CA ALA A 76 18.71 -3.54 16.67
C ALA A 76 17.30 -3.72 16.11
N MET A 77 17.11 -3.45 14.81
CA MET A 77 15.82 -3.62 14.14
C MET A 77 15.42 -5.10 14.12
N ASP A 78 14.12 -5.38 14.35
CA ASP A 78 13.55 -6.72 14.19
C ASP A 78 13.92 -7.31 12.82
N ALA A 79 14.18 -8.62 12.75
CA ALA A 79 14.69 -9.28 11.55
C ALA A 79 13.68 -9.22 10.38
N VAL A 80 12.37 -9.37 10.66
CA VAL A 80 11.32 -9.30 9.65
C VAL A 80 11.19 -7.87 9.15
N GLN A 81 11.11 -6.88 10.06
CA GLN A 81 11.03 -5.48 9.70
C GLN A 81 12.28 -5.02 8.93
N ARG A 82 13.47 -5.46 9.35
CA ARG A 82 14.72 -5.17 8.64
C ARG A 82 14.69 -5.68 7.20
N ARG A 83 14.24 -6.92 6.99
CA ARG A 83 14.10 -7.49 5.64
C ARG A 83 13.16 -6.65 4.79
N LEU A 84 11.96 -6.29 5.30
CA LEU A 84 10.99 -5.46 4.60
C LEU A 84 11.54 -4.06 4.27
N MET A 85 12.33 -3.47 5.17
CA MET A 85 12.92 -2.14 4.93
C MET A 85 13.95 -2.14 3.79
N PHE A 86 14.71 -3.22 3.61
CA PHE A 86 15.81 -3.26 2.64
C PHE A 86 15.46 -4.00 1.33
N GLU A 87 14.46 -4.90 1.34
CA GLU A 87 14.06 -5.65 0.14
C GLU A 87 12.87 -5.04 -0.59
N ASP A 88 11.98 -4.32 0.11
CA ASP A 88 10.84 -3.66 -0.51
C ASP A 88 11.30 -2.36 -1.18
N GLU A 89 10.95 -2.19 -2.46
CA GLU A 89 11.17 -0.96 -3.24
C GLU A 89 9.85 -0.21 -3.40
N CYS A 90 9.74 0.98 -2.76
CA CYS A 90 8.60 1.86 -2.87
C CYS A 90 8.62 2.61 -4.22
N ILE A 91 7.46 2.88 -4.76
CA ILE A 91 7.29 3.68 -5.98
C ILE A 91 7.43 5.17 -5.63
N LEU A 92 8.49 5.82 -6.12
CA LEU A 92 8.65 7.27 -6.00
C LEU A 92 7.77 7.99 -7.00
N VAL A 93 7.09 9.04 -6.54
CA VAL A 93 6.18 9.87 -7.34
C VAL A 93 6.45 11.36 -7.17
N ASP A 94 6.00 12.17 -8.13
CA ASP A 94 5.88 13.60 -7.96
C ASP A 94 4.54 13.98 -7.28
N GLU A 95 4.35 15.24 -6.95
CA GLU A 95 3.11 15.76 -6.33
C GLU A 95 1.85 15.63 -7.21
N ASN A 96 1.99 15.22 -8.47
CA ASN A 96 0.92 14.91 -9.40
C ASN A 96 0.72 13.40 -9.57
N ASP A 97 1.37 12.57 -8.73
CA ASP A 97 1.33 11.12 -8.75
C ASP A 97 1.96 10.47 -10.00
N ARG A 98 2.88 11.15 -10.66
CA ARG A 98 3.64 10.57 -11.77
C ARG A 98 4.83 9.79 -11.20
N VAL A 99 5.03 8.56 -11.67
CA VAL A 99 6.17 7.75 -11.26
C VAL A 99 7.47 8.41 -11.73
N VAL A 100 8.38 8.68 -10.80
CA VAL A 100 9.69 9.29 -11.05
C VAL A 100 10.86 8.34 -10.78
N GLY A 101 10.60 7.17 -10.16
CA GLY A 101 11.58 6.16 -9.85
C GLY A 101 11.13 5.21 -8.77
N HIS A 102 12.09 4.64 -8.08
CA HIS A 102 11.89 3.80 -6.89
C HIS A 102 13.09 3.94 -5.95
N ASP A 103 12.88 3.62 -4.69
CA ASP A 103 13.96 3.46 -3.71
C ASP A 103 13.50 2.45 -2.65
N THR A 104 14.45 1.94 -1.86
CA THR A 104 14.15 1.02 -0.77
C THR A 104 13.18 1.68 0.22
N LYS A 105 12.33 0.86 0.83
CA LYS A 105 11.45 1.33 1.90
C LYS A 105 12.25 2.03 3.00
N TYR A 106 13.46 1.53 3.30
CA TYR A 106 14.38 2.15 4.25
C TYR A 106 14.66 3.62 3.91
N ASN A 107 15.09 3.91 2.69
CA ASN A 107 15.41 5.26 2.24
C ASN A 107 14.18 6.17 2.21
N CYS A 108 13.03 5.64 1.77
CA CYS A 108 11.79 6.39 1.69
C CYS A 108 11.27 6.87 3.04
N HIS A 109 11.69 6.21 4.14
CA HIS A 109 11.22 6.53 5.50
C HIS A 109 12.26 7.24 6.36
N LEU A 110 13.49 7.48 5.87
CA LEU A 110 14.47 8.30 6.58
C LEU A 110 14.09 9.78 6.50
N MET A 111 13.84 10.42 7.65
CA MET A 111 13.51 11.86 7.70
C MET A 111 14.57 12.74 7.05
N GLU A 112 15.86 12.41 7.22
CA GLU A 112 16.95 13.11 6.54
C GLU A 112 16.77 13.15 5.01
N LYS A 113 16.41 12.00 4.40
CA LYS A 113 16.17 11.92 2.94
C LYS A 113 14.86 12.56 2.53
N ILE A 114 13.81 12.40 3.34
CA ILE A 114 12.52 13.08 3.12
C ILE A 114 12.73 14.60 3.09
N GLU A 115 13.55 15.15 3.99
CA GLU A 115 13.79 16.60 4.08
C GLU A 115 14.77 17.11 3.01
N SER A 116 15.87 16.37 2.75
CA SER A 116 16.93 16.83 1.85
C SER A 116 16.64 16.56 0.38
N GLU A 117 16.00 15.44 0.06
CA GLU A 117 15.73 14.96 -1.31
C GLU A 117 14.25 15.04 -1.68
N ASN A 118 13.38 15.41 -0.73
CA ASN A 118 11.92 15.43 -0.89
C ASN A 118 11.35 14.09 -1.38
N LEU A 119 11.88 12.96 -0.86
CA LEU A 119 11.42 11.64 -1.26
C LEU A 119 9.93 11.48 -0.93
N LEU A 120 9.10 11.52 -1.98
CA LEU A 120 7.67 11.29 -1.92
C LEU A 120 7.37 9.93 -2.55
N HIS A 121 6.69 9.05 -1.82
CA HIS A 121 6.38 7.73 -2.33
C HIS A 121 4.88 7.44 -2.30
N ARG A 122 4.45 6.52 -3.17
CA ARG A 122 3.04 6.11 -3.28
C ARG A 122 2.69 5.15 -2.15
N ALA A 123 1.54 5.38 -1.51
CA ALA A 123 1.01 4.58 -0.43
C ALA A 123 -0.47 4.27 -0.63
N PHE A 124 -1.03 3.43 0.26
CA PHE A 124 -2.46 3.20 0.34
C PHE A 124 -2.93 2.97 1.78
N SER A 125 -4.15 3.39 2.04
CA SER A 125 -4.89 3.14 3.28
C SER A 125 -6.20 2.43 2.99
N VAL A 126 -6.36 1.20 3.50
CA VAL A 126 -7.60 0.41 3.38
C VAL A 126 -8.50 0.68 4.57
N PHE A 127 -9.78 0.92 4.29
CA PHE A 127 -10.88 1.01 5.24
C PHE A 127 -11.88 -0.12 4.93
N LEU A 128 -11.80 -1.22 5.67
CA LEU A 128 -12.66 -2.38 5.52
C LEU A 128 -13.81 -2.30 6.51
N PHE A 129 -15.03 -2.37 5.99
CA PHE A 129 -16.26 -2.42 6.77
C PHE A 129 -16.90 -3.80 6.65
N ASN A 130 -17.45 -4.30 7.74
CA ASN A 130 -18.27 -5.53 7.71
C ASN A 130 -19.72 -5.23 7.26
N SER A 131 -20.57 -6.26 7.19
CA SER A 131 -21.99 -6.15 6.81
C SER A 131 -22.85 -5.34 7.79
N LYS A 132 -22.33 -5.06 9.00
CA LYS A 132 -22.97 -4.17 9.98
C LYS A 132 -22.46 -2.74 9.87
N TYR A 133 -21.63 -2.46 8.86
CA TYR A 133 -20.97 -1.17 8.65
C TYR A 133 -20.03 -0.75 9.80
N GLU A 134 -19.47 -1.72 10.53
CA GLU A 134 -18.40 -1.50 11.50
C GLU A 134 -17.05 -1.49 10.79
N LEU A 135 -16.20 -0.51 11.12
CA LEU A 135 -14.85 -0.36 10.55
C LEU A 135 -13.85 -1.25 11.29
N LEU A 136 -13.08 -2.02 10.55
CA LEU A 136 -11.96 -2.78 11.10
C LEU A 136 -10.76 -1.85 11.32
N LEU A 137 -10.35 -1.71 12.58
CA LEU A 137 -9.11 -1.06 12.97
C LEU A 137 -8.05 -2.10 13.30
N GLN A 138 -6.77 -1.75 13.12
CA GLN A 138 -5.64 -2.52 13.65
C GLN A 138 -4.78 -1.66 14.57
N GLN A 139 -4.12 -2.30 15.53
CA GLN A 139 -3.00 -1.73 16.27
C GLN A 139 -1.70 -2.27 15.65
N ARG A 140 -0.81 -1.38 15.26
CA ARG A 140 0.48 -1.75 14.65
C ARG A 140 1.34 -2.50 15.65
N SER A 141 2.09 -3.52 15.19
CA SER A 141 3.03 -4.27 16.05
C SER A 141 4.05 -3.35 16.72
N ALA A 142 4.52 -3.76 17.89
CA ALA A 142 5.61 -3.09 18.61
C ALA A 142 6.95 -3.11 17.84
N THR A 143 7.11 -4.06 16.91
CA THR A 143 8.33 -4.21 16.09
C THR A 143 8.37 -3.29 14.87
N LYS A 144 7.24 -2.63 14.53
CA LYS A 144 7.18 -1.69 13.39
C LYS A 144 8.18 -0.55 13.55
N VAL A 145 8.92 -0.24 12.48
CA VAL A 145 9.94 0.80 12.46
C VAL A 145 9.32 2.20 12.59
N THR A 146 8.22 2.45 11.87
CA THR A 146 7.47 3.71 11.96
C THR A 146 6.20 3.50 12.77
N PHE A 147 5.87 4.44 13.66
CA PHE A 147 4.62 4.48 14.42
C PHE A 147 4.23 3.13 15.07
N PRO A 148 5.07 2.51 15.93
CA PRO A 148 4.73 1.28 16.64
C PRO A 148 3.58 1.51 17.63
N LEU A 149 2.76 0.46 17.85
CA LEU A 149 1.67 0.41 18.84
C LEU A 149 0.56 1.47 18.68
N VAL A 150 0.49 2.18 17.55
CA VAL A 150 -0.63 3.09 17.27
C VAL A 150 -1.79 2.35 16.63
N TRP A 151 -3.02 2.78 16.95
CA TRP A 151 -4.21 2.37 16.25
C TRP A 151 -4.34 3.08 14.91
N THR A 152 -4.77 2.36 13.89
CA THR A 152 -4.92 2.88 12.54
C THR A 152 -6.10 2.22 11.82
N ASN A 153 -6.35 2.64 10.57
CA ASN A 153 -7.28 1.98 9.65
C ASN A 153 -6.90 0.51 9.42
N THR A 154 -7.70 -0.21 8.65
CA THR A 154 -7.59 -1.67 8.48
C THR A 154 -6.21 -2.13 8.03
N CYS A 155 -5.62 -1.47 7.05
CA CYS A 155 -4.27 -1.76 6.54
C CYS A 155 -3.71 -0.51 5.85
N CYS A 156 -2.45 -0.19 6.10
CA CYS A 156 -1.74 0.88 5.41
C CYS A 156 -0.34 0.39 5.03
N SER A 157 0.05 0.61 3.78
CA SER A 157 1.33 0.15 3.24
C SER A 157 1.59 0.79 1.86
N HIS A 158 2.55 0.23 1.11
CA HIS A 158 3.05 0.76 -0.13
C HIS A 158 2.85 -0.23 -1.28
N PRO A 159 2.44 0.23 -2.47
CA PRO A 159 2.67 -0.51 -3.70
C PRO A 159 4.18 -0.63 -3.94
N LEU A 160 4.62 -1.79 -4.39
CA LEU A 160 6.03 -2.03 -4.71
C LEU A 160 6.31 -1.75 -6.18
N PHE A 161 7.57 -1.40 -6.50
CA PHE A 161 8.02 -1.14 -7.86
C PHE A 161 8.13 -2.45 -8.66
N ARG A 162 6.96 -2.99 -9.07
CA ARG A 162 6.84 -4.21 -9.87
C ARG A 162 5.62 -4.12 -10.80
N ASP A 163 5.66 -4.85 -11.92
CA ASP A 163 4.67 -4.74 -13.00
C ASP A 163 3.21 -4.77 -12.53
N SER A 164 2.87 -5.68 -11.61
CA SER A 164 1.49 -5.83 -11.13
C SER A 164 1.00 -4.68 -10.24
N GLU A 165 1.91 -3.91 -9.63
CA GLU A 165 1.58 -2.82 -8.71
C GLU A 165 1.86 -1.43 -9.32
N LEU A 166 2.46 -1.38 -10.52
CA LEU A 166 2.65 -0.17 -11.33
C LEU A 166 1.46 0.16 -12.24
N ILE A 167 0.42 -0.68 -12.30
CA ILE A 167 -0.74 -0.48 -13.18
C ILE A 167 -1.57 0.70 -12.67
N GLU A 168 -1.54 1.81 -13.40
CA GLU A 168 -2.23 3.05 -13.00
C GLU A 168 -3.73 3.03 -13.30
N GLU A 169 -4.17 2.26 -14.32
CA GLU A 169 -5.57 2.22 -14.73
C GLU A 169 -6.50 1.85 -13.57
N ASN A 170 -7.42 2.74 -13.25
CA ASN A 170 -8.38 2.57 -12.14
C ASN A 170 -7.70 2.24 -10.78
N ALA A 171 -6.47 2.71 -10.55
CA ALA A 171 -5.65 2.37 -9.39
C ALA A 171 -5.48 0.85 -9.19
N LEU A 172 -5.42 0.06 -10.28
CA LEU A 172 -5.35 -1.40 -10.20
C LEU A 172 -4.08 -1.85 -9.46
N GLY A 173 -2.94 -1.24 -9.72
CA GLY A 173 -1.68 -1.57 -9.03
C GLY A 173 -1.78 -1.36 -7.51
N VAL A 174 -2.39 -0.27 -7.08
CA VAL A 174 -2.62 0.03 -5.66
C VAL A 174 -3.58 -0.98 -5.02
N ARG A 175 -4.65 -1.39 -5.73
CA ARG A 175 -5.60 -2.40 -5.24
C ARG A 175 -4.96 -3.79 -5.16
N ASN A 176 -4.05 -4.14 -6.09
CA ASN A 176 -3.27 -5.38 -6.02
C ASN A 176 -2.37 -5.39 -4.76
N ALA A 177 -1.70 -4.27 -4.49
CA ALA A 177 -0.89 -4.11 -3.28
C ALA A 177 -1.73 -4.22 -2.00
N ALA A 178 -2.92 -3.60 -1.98
CA ALA A 178 -3.84 -3.66 -0.84
C ALA A 178 -4.29 -5.10 -0.55
N GLN A 179 -4.68 -5.86 -1.58
CA GLN A 179 -5.05 -7.28 -1.43
C GLN A 179 -3.89 -8.11 -0.88
N ARG A 180 -2.67 -7.92 -1.40
CA ARG A 180 -1.46 -8.58 -0.90
C ARG A 180 -1.22 -8.28 0.57
N LYS A 181 -1.26 -7.00 0.96
CA LYS A 181 -0.96 -6.59 2.34
C LYS A 181 -2.04 -6.98 3.35
N LEU A 182 -3.30 -7.07 2.94
CA LEU A 182 -4.36 -7.62 3.79
C LEU A 182 -4.11 -9.11 4.11
N LEU A 183 -3.55 -9.88 3.16
CA LEU A 183 -3.10 -11.23 3.42
C LEU A 183 -1.88 -11.25 4.35
N ASP A 184 -0.86 -10.44 4.06
CA ASP A 184 0.41 -10.42 4.81
C ASP A 184 0.21 -10.00 6.28
N GLU A 185 -0.63 -8.98 6.53
CA GLU A 185 -0.81 -8.38 7.86
C GLU A 185 -1.96 -9.03 8.66
N LEU A 186 -3.09 -9.30 8.01
CA LEU A 186 -4.32 -9.75 8.69
C LEU A 186 -4.74 -11.16 8.31
N GLY A 187 -4.01 -11.85 7.42
CA GLY A 187 -4.36 -13.19 6.96
C GLY A 187 -5.68 -13.25 6.16
N ILE A 188 -6.16 -12.09 5.69
CA ILE A 188 -7.39 -12.00 4.88
C ILE A 188 -7.09 -12.46 3.46
N THR A 189 -7.80 -13.48 2.98
CA THR A 189 -7.49 -14.10 1.69
C THR A 189 -7.95 -13.26 0.50
N ALA A 190 -7.33 -13.49 -0.66
CA ALA A 190 -7.72 -12.80 -1.91
C ALA A 190 -9.18 -13.06 -2.31
N ASP A 191 -9.71 -14.24 -1.99
CA ASP A 191 -11.11 -14.61 -2.27
C ASP A 191 -12.09 -13.81 -1.40
N ASP A 192 -11.68 -13.47 -0.17
CA ASP A 192 -12.49 -12.65 0.73
C ASP A 192 -12.54 -11.18 0.29
N VAL A 193 -11.44 -10.67 -0.31
CA VAL A 193 -11.29 -9.26 -0.74
C VAL A 193 -10.86 -9.16 -2.21
N PRO A 194 -11.72 -9.51 -3.17
CA PRO A 194 -11.42 -9.42 -4.60
C PRO A 194 -11.01 -8.00 -5.00
N VAL A 195 -9.98 -7.87 -5.85
CA VAL A 195 -9.37 -6.59 -6.23
C VAL A 195 -10.38 -5.59 -6.83
N ASP A 196 -11.38 -6.06 -7.56
CA ASP A 196 -12.44 -5.24 -8.17
C ASP A 196 -13.46 -4.67 -7.17
N GLN A 197 -13.47 -5.19 -5.94
CA GLN A 197 -14.35 -4.72 -4.86
C GLN A 197 -13.78 -3.50 -4.10
N PHE A 198 -12.49 -3.23 -4.18
CA PHE A 198 -11.93 -2.02 -3.62
C PHE A 198 -12.41 -0.78 -4.39
N ILE A 199 -12.89 0.22 -3.66
CA ILE A 199 -13.35 1.50 -4.20
C ILE A 199 -12.34 2.57 -3.82
N PRO A 200 -11.55 3.11 -4.77
CA PRO A 200 -10.69 4.27 -4.51
C PRO A 200 -11.57 5.50 -4.25
N MET A 201 -11.47 6.08 -3.05
CA MET A 201 -12.30 7.19 -2.60
C MET A 201 -11.67 8.55 -2.86
N GLY A 202 -10.34 8.64 -2.84
CA GLY A 202 -9.58 9.86 -3.02
C GLY A 202 -8.09 9.64 -2.77
N ARG A 203 -7.30 10.72 -2.87
CA ARG A 203 -5.85 10.73 -2.59
C ARG A 203 -5.50 11.87 -1.66
N ILE A 204 -4.65 11.59 -0.67
CA ILE A 204 -4.06 12.61 0.20
C ILE A 204 -2.55 12.62 0.02
N LEU A 205 -1.94 13.79 0.20
CA LEU A 205 -0.50 13.97 0.29
C LEU A 205 -0.21 14.56 1.66
N TYR A 206 0.65 13.90 2.42
CA TYR A 206 1.00 14.32 3.78
C TYR A 206 2.45 13.98 4.13
N LYS A 207 2.96 14.61 5.20
CA LYS A 207 4.25 14.32 5.79
C LYS A 207 4.09 14.22 7.31
N ALA A 208 4.67 13.18 7.92
CA ALA A 208 4.58 12.97 9.36
C ALA A 208 5.87 12.37 9.93
N PRO A 209 6.55 13.04 10.88
CA PRO A 209 7.66 12.45 11.61
C PRO A 209 7.16 11.41 12.62
N SER A 210 7.89 10.29 12.76
CA SER A 210 7.61 9.25 13.75
C SER A 210 8.39 9.45 15.06
N ASP A 211 9.72 9.44 14.98
CA ASP A 211 10.61 9.51 16.17
C ASP A 211 11.84 10.41 15.97
N GLY A 212 11.85 11.23 14.94
CA GLY A 212 12.95 12.12 14.58
C GLY A 212 13.95 11.50 13.58
N ARG A 213 14.11 10.18 13.54
CA ARG A 213 14.88 9.46 12.50
C ARG A 213 13.99 9.01 11.36
N TRP A 214 12.84 8.48 11.71
CA TRP A 214 11.87 7.88 10.79
C TRP A 214 10.64 8.74 10.63
N GLY A 215 10.01 8.65 9.47
CA GLY A 215 8.75 9.32 9.17
C GLY A 215 8.14 8.83 7.86
N GLU A 216 7.06 9.49 7.49
CA GLU A 216 6.31 9.23 6.27
C GLU A 216 6.26 10.51 5.42
N HIS A 217 6.39 10.36 4.10
CA HIS A 217 6.05 11.39 3.13
C HIS A 217 5.38 10.69 1.96
N GLU A 218 4.05 10.73 1.96
CA GLU A 218 3.25 9.84 1.16
C GLU A 218 2.21 10.55 0.30
N LEU A 219 2.04 10.03 -0.91
CA LEU A 219 0.84 10.19 -1.71
C LEU A 219 -0.01 8.94 -1.52
N ASP A 220 -0.99 9.04 -0.61
CA ASP A 220 -1.75 7.92 -0.07
C ASP A 220 -3.12 7.80 -0.75
N TYR A 221 -3.41 6.62 -1.30
CA TYR A 221 -4.69 6.24 -1.91
C TYR A 221 -5.64 5.67 -0.86
N ILE A 222 -6.78 6.30 -0.67
CA ILE A 222 -7.78 5.84 0.28
C ILE A 222 -8.71 4.85 -0.39
N LEU A 223 -8.68 3.60 0.06
CA LEU A 223 -9.45 2.48 -0.50
C LEU A 223 -10.50 2.01 0.49
N PHE A 224 -11.76 1.94 0.05
CA PHE A 224 -12.85 1.37 0.85
C PHE A 224 -13.30 0.03 0.28
N ILE A 225 -13.68 -0.88 1.19
CA ILE A 225 -14.29 -2.17 0.84
C ILE A 225 -15.29 -2.55 1.92
N VAL A 226 -16.44 -3.14 1.53
CA VAL A 226 -17.47 -3.62 2.46
C VAL A 226 -17.58 -5.14 2.29
N ARG A 227 -17.04 -5.90 3.25
CA ARG A 227 -16.99 -7.38 3.21
C ARG A 227 -16.91 -7.96 4.63
N ASP A 228 -17.62 -9.04 4.86
CA ASP A 228 -17.34 -9.89 6.02
C ASP A 228 -16.14 -10.78 5.71
N VAL A 229 -15.13 -10.78 6.57
CA VAL A 229 -13.87 -11.49 6.36
C VAL A 229 -13.49 -12.30 7.58
N SER A 230 -12.74 -13.38 7.34
CA SER A 230 -12.02 -14.09 8.39
C SER A 230 -10.61 -13.50 8.51
N MET A 231 -10.11 -13.38 9.75
CA MET A 231 -8.79 -12.80 10.02
C MET A 231 -7.90 -13.76 10.79
N LEU A 232 -6.61 -13.74 10.45
CA LEU A 232 -5.53 -14.36 11.21
C LEU A 232 -4.35 -13.37 11.27
N PRO A 233 -4.38 -12.37 12.18
CA PRO A 233 -3.37 -11.33 12.25
C PRO A 233 -1.97 -11.89 12.42
N ASN A 234 -1.01 -11.36 11.65
CA ASN A 234 0.40 -11.65 11.76
C ASN A 234 1.01 -10.82 12.91
N PRO A 235 1.52 -11.43 13.99
CA PRO A 235 2.03 -10.69 15.15
C PRO A 235 3.26 -9.82 14.85
N ASP A 236 4.02 -10.11 13.79
CA ASP A 236 5.14 -9.26 13.35
C ASP A 236 4.67 -7.92 12.74
N GLU A 237 3.39 -7.84 12.35
CA GLU A 237 2.80 -6.69 11.69
C GLU A 237 1.71 -6.03 12.54
N VAL A 238 0.90 -6.82 13.26
CA VAL A 238 -0.33 -6.40 13.94
C VAL A 238 -0.34 -6.89 15.38
N ALA A 239 -0.44 -5.97 16.34
CA ALA A 239 -0.53 -6.29 17.77
C ALA A 239 -1.97 -6.63 18.17
N ASP A 240 -2.98 -5.95 17.59
CA ASP A 240 -4.40 -6.17 17.88
C ASP A 240 -5.26 -5.70 16.69
N ALA A 241 -6.47 -6.24 16.57
CA ALA A 241 -7.44 -5.83 15.55
C ALA A 241 -8.87 -5.91 16.11
N LYS A 242 -9.71 -4.93 15.78
CA LYS A 242 -11.10 -4.88 16.24
C LYS A 242 -12.00 -4.12 15.28
N TYR A 243 -13.26 -4.54 15.22
CA TYR A 243 -14.31 -3.76 14.60
C TYR A 243 -14.82 -2.69 15.55
N VAL A 244 -15.12 -1.51 15.01
CA VAL A 244 -15.73 -0.39 15.75
C VAL A 244 -16.88 0.20 14.94
N ASN A 245 -17.98 0.52 15.62
CA ASN A 245 -19.04 1.35 15.06
C ASN A 245 -18.69 2.84 15.19
N ARG A 246 -19.53 3.72 14.66
CA ARG A 246 -19.28 5.17 14.66
C ARG A 246 -19.11 5.76 16.06
N GLU A 247 -19.90 5.34 17.03
CA GLU A 247 -19.84 5.87 18.39
C GLU A 247 -18.59 5.36 19.12
N GLU A 248 -18.24 4.10 18.91
CA GLU A 248 -17.00 3.53 19.43
C GLU A 248 -15.77 4.21 18.83
N LEU A 249 -15.79 4.53 17.53
CA LEU A 249 -14.70 5.32 16.92
C LEU A 249 -14.61 6.71 17.54
N LYS A 250 -15.73 7.42 17.74
CA LYS A 250 -15.72 8.73 18.42
C LYS A 250 -15.13 8.64 19.82
N GLU A 251 -15.41 7.56 20.55
CA GLU A 251 -14.83 7.34 21.87
C GLU A 251 -13.30 7.06 21.79
N VAL A 252 -12.85 6.31 20.78
CA VAL A 252 -11.40 6.11 20.51
C VAL A 252 -10.72 7.45 20.22
N LEU A 253 -11.33 8.31 19.41
CA LEU A 253 -10.82 9.65 19.10
C LEU A 253 -10.75 10.52 20.36
N ARG A 254 -11.82 10.55 21.17
CA ARG A 254 -11.85 11.28 22.43
C ARG A 254 -10.74 10.85 23.39
N LYS A 255 -10.51 9.54 23.51
CA LYS A 255 -9.44 8.99 24.35
C LYS A 255 -8.05 9.38 23.83
N ALA A 256 -7.85 9.32 22.52
CA ALA A 256 -6.60 9.75 21.90
C ALA A 256 -6.33 11.25 22.14
N ASP A 257 -7.36 12.09 21.97
CA ASP A 257 -7.26 13.54 22.21
C ASP A 257 -7.03 13.88 23.69
N ALA A 258 -7.57 13.06 24.61
CA ALA A 258 -7.32 13.19 26.04
C ALA A 258 -5.94 12.66 26.48
N GLY A 259 -5.17 12.04 25.57
CA GLY A 259 -3.88 11.42 25.88
C GLY A 259 -3.99 10.19 26.79
N GLU A 260 -5.15 9.49 26.78
CA GLU A 260 -5.33 8.29 27.59
C GLU A 260 -4.30 7.20 27.18
N GLU A 261 -3.73 6.54 28.18
CA GLU A 261 -2.66 5.56 27.98
C GLU A 261 -3.14 4.40 27.07
N GLY A 262 -2.28 4.01 26.11
CA GLY A 262 -2.56 2.93 25.14
C GLY A 262 -3.43 3.34 23.96
N VAL A 263 -3.92 4.60 23.88
CA VAL A 263 -4.73 5.07 22.76
C VAL A 263 -3.99 6.17 22.00
N LYS A 264 -3.21 5.76 21.01
CA LYS A 264 -2.57 6.66 20.04
C LYS A 264 -3.04 6.30 18.64
N LEU A 265 -3.21 7.29 17.77
CA LEU A 265 -3.62 7.12 16.38
C LEU A 265 -2.49 7.44 15.43
N SER A 266 -2.44 6.75 14.29
CA SER A 266 -1.52 7.13 13.22
C SER A 266 -1.91 8.48 12.61
N PRO A 267 -0.93 9.29 12.16
CA PRO A 267 -1.20 10.60 11.56
C PRO A 267 -2.14 10.52 10.36
N TRP A 268 -1.89 9.62 9.40
CA TRP A 268 -2.73 9.47 8.20
C TRP A 268 -4.17 9.07 8.53
N PHE A 269 -4.37 8.14 9.48
CA PHE A 269 -5.71 7.77 9.91
C PHE A 269 -6.44 8.97 10.50
N ARG A 270 -5.76 9.76 11.34
CA ARG A 270 -6.32 10.99 11.92
C ARG A 270 -6.69 11.99 10.83
N LEU A 271 -5.82 12.22 9.83
CA LEU A 271 -6.11 13.10 8.70
C LEU A 271 -7.35 12.67 7.92
N VAL A 272 -7.52 11.36 7.65
CA VAL A 272 -8.72 10.85 6.95
C VAL A 272 -9.97 10.99 7.82
N VAL A 273 -9.88 10.70 9.12
CA VAL A 273 -11.00 10.86 10.05
C VAL A 273 -11.49 12.29 10.11
N ASP A 274 -10.57 13.25 10.28
CA ASP A 274 -10.91 14.66 10.48
C ASP A 274 -11.49 15.32 9.22
N ASN A 275 -11.10 14.85 8.03
CA ASN A 275 -11.47 15.51 6.78
C ASN A 275 -12.56 14.78 6.00
N PHE A 276 -12.64 13.43 6.06
CA PHE A 276 -13.41 12.67 5.09
C PHE A 276 -14.24 11.54 5.68
N LEU A 277 -13.71 10.76 6.64
CA LEU A 277 -14.22 9.43 7.01
C LEU A 277 -15.71 9.42 7.33
N PHE A 278 -16.18 10.33 8.18
CA PHE A 278 -17.59 10.30 8.61
C PHE A 278 -18.54 10.58 7.46
N LYS A 279 -18.18 11.44 6.50
CA LYS A 279 -18.98 11.69 5.30
C LYS A 279 -19.01 10.47 4.38
N TRP A 280 -17.85 9.81 4.19
CA TRP A 280 -17.77 8.61 3.39
C TRP A 280 -18.47 7.42 4.05
N TRP A 281 -18.50 7.36 5.39
CA TRP A 281 -19.24 6.36 6.14
C TRP A 281 -20.75 6.44 5.88
N ASP A 282 -21.32 7.65 5.73
CA ASP A 282 -22.73 7.82 5.32
C ASP A 282 -23.00 7.12 3.97
N HIS A 283 -22.02 7.18 3.07
CA HIS A 283 -22.09 6.49 1.77
C HIS A 283 -21.86 4.98 1.87
N VAL A 284 -21.12 4.49 2.87
CA VAL A 284 -21.03 3.07 3.20
C VAL A 284 -22.41 2.54 3.59
N GLU A 285 -23.07 3.18 4.55
CA GLU A 285 -24.37 2.76 5.08
C GLU A 285 -25.51 2.88 4.04
N SER A 286 -25.42 3.85 3.16
CA SER A 286 -26.42 4.03 2.08
C SER A 286 -26.12 3.24 0.81
N GLY A 287 -24.98 2.51 0.73
CA GLY A 287 -24.59 1.77 -0.46
C GLY A 287 -24.21 2.66 -1.67
N THR A 288 -23.82 3.90 -1.44
CA THR A 288 -23.56 4.91 -2.49
C THR A 288 -22.08 5.32 -2.60
N LEU A 289 -21.15 4.52 -2.09
CA LEU A 289 -19.70 4.81 -2.06
C LEU A 289 -19.14 5.28 -3.41
N ARG A 290 -19.49 4.61 -4.51
CA ARG A 290 -19.02 4.98 -5.85
C ARG A 290 -19.44 6.38 -6.30
N GLN A 291 -20.50 6.95 -5.71
CA GLN A 291 -20.96 8.32 -5.99
C GLN A 291 -20.15 9.37 -5.23
N ALA A 292 -19.57 8.99 -4.10
CA ALA A 292 -18.75 9.86 -3.26
C ALA A 292 -17.27 9.84 -3.64
N ALA A 293 -16.85 8.86 -4.44
CA ALA A 293 -15.47 8.71 -4.88
C ALA A 293 -15.05 9.86 -5.81
N ASP A 294 -13.94 10.54 -5.47
CA ASP A 294 -13.33 11.58 -6.30
C ASP A 294 -11.81 11.43 -6.32
N MET A 295 -11.31 10.82 -7.39
CA MET A 295 -9.88 10.59 -7.59
C MET A 295 -9.16 11.76 -8.30
N LYS A 296 -9.87 12.83 -8.66
CA LYS A 296 -9.26 13.95 -9.38
C LYS A 296 -8.35 14.80 -8.50
N PRO A 297 -8.79 15.28 -7.31
CA PRO A 297 -7.92 16.06 -6.46
C PRO A 297 -6.91 15.18 -5.71
N ILE A 298 -5.73 15.75 -5.45
CA ILE A 298 -4.80 15.29 -4.43
C ILE A 298 -4.89 16.29 -3.29
N HIS A 299 -5.44 15.86 -2.16
CA HIS A 299 -5.63 16.71 -1.00
C HIS A 299 -4.33 16.82 -0.22
N LYS A 300 -3.67 17.99 -0.28
CA LYS A 300 -2.46 18.27 0.51
C LYS A 300 -2.90 18.61 1.93
N LEU A 301 -2.53 17.74 2.87
CA LEU A 301 -2.87 17.87 4.29
C LEU A 301 -1.60 18.16 5.10
N PRO A 302 -1.69 18.98 6.17
CA PRO A 302 -0.53 19.36 6.98
C PRO A 302 0.03 18.21 7.81
#